data_119c81fec7f2d8b7d70f707787c4d283
#
_entry.id   119c81fec7f2d8b7d70f707787c4d283
#
_cell.length_a   1.000
_cell.length_b   1.000
_cell.length_c   1.000
_cell.angle_alpha   90.00
_cell.angle_beta   90.00
_cell.angle_gamma   90.00
#
_symmetry.space_group_name_H-M   'P 1'
#
loop_
_entity.id
_entity.type
_entity.pdbx_description
1 polymer ?
#
loop_
_entity_poly.entity_id
_entity_poly.type
_entity_poly.pdbx_seq_one_letter_code
_entity_poly.pdbx_strand_id
1 'polypeptide(L)'
;METTPLLTRPKKKSLWSRLQFWRFRKKKLSSRAIYLGQLPDEEFPPNYVCNQKYNILTFLPLVLFEQFRFFLNLYFLVMALSQFIPSIRIGYLYTYWGPLCFVLAVTLFREAVDDFRRYRRDREVNRQRYERIVLDNSASDYRPFITEQVASSELRVGDIVMLHKGQRVPADMILLRTNETMGTVFIRTDQLDGEIDWKLRIPLRSTQKLPTDAHLLDINAQIFVEKPEKDIHSFIGTCTRLDEGETDSLHIENTLWSGCVVASGQATGLVIYTGSETRSVMNNATPRSKVGRLDLQVNDLTKLLFVATIVISMLLIILKGFAGPWYGFLFRFVLLFSYIIPISLRVNLDMGKAFYSWTIQRDKKIEGTVMRSTTIPEELGRIQYVLADKTGTLTKNEMVFQKLHLGNALFDKNNFYEYVTNDTPSLPTSPTTSIIGDGLAASPKQVWETVLAIALCHNVTPVYDVPSDSQADEAQSGKKWKKEENTGVITYYVKGADVALSKLLDSQWLSPECKKLAADGLRTLVMAKRTLTKEEYLQFETEYKEARLNANRSEHTSAVLAKIQRGMTLLALTGVEDRLADDVPRTLAMLKAAGIKPSQEKFL
;
A
#
# COMPACT_ATOMS: atom_id res chain seq x y z
N MET A 1 -37.41 25.05 17.50
CA MET A 1 -36.66 23.80 17.27
C MET A 1 -37.36 23.09 16.14
N GLU A 2 -36.90 23.35 14.91
CA GLU A 2 -37.45 22.73 13.72
C GLU A 2 -36.70 21.41 13.49
N THR A 3 -37.43 20.32 13.57
CA THR A 3 -36.96 18.98 13.24
C THR A 3 -36.84 18.86 11.75
N THR A 4 -35.62 18.92 11.23
CA THR A 4 -35.31 18.62 9.84
C THR A 4 -35.58 17.12 9.55
N PRO A 5 -36.34 16.76 8.51
CA PRO A 5 -36.70 15.35 8.27
C PRO A 5 -35.48 14.58 7.77
N LEU A 6 -35.15 13.51 8.50
CA LEU A 6 -34.14 12.51 8.16
C LEU A 6 -34.52 11.77 6.87
N LEU A 7 -33.61 11.81 5.89
CA LEU A 7 -33.49 10.88 4.77
C LEU A 7 -34.68 10.74 3.80
N THR A 8 -34.90 11.74 2.96
CA THR A 8 -35.55 11.50 1.67
C THR A 8 -34.50 11.13 0.63
N ARG A 9 -34.63 9.94 0.01
CA ARG A 9 -33.79 9.49 -1.12
C ARG A 9 -33.73 10.57 -2.19
N PRO A 10 -32.55 11.05 -2.63
CA PRO A 10 -32.45 11.94 -3.78
C PRO A 10 -32.84 11.18 -5.05
N LYS A 11 -33.74 11.77 -5.83
CA LYS A 11 -34.22 11.27 -7.13
C LYS A 11 -33.03 10.93 -8.04
N LYS A 12 -33.10 9.78 -8.72
CA LYS A 12 -32.13 9.36 -9.76
C LYS A 12 -31.81 10.51 -10.70
N LYS A 13 -30.59 10.99 -10.67
CA LYS A 13 -30.11 12.07 -11.55
C LYS A 13 -30.20 11.65 -13.02
N SER A 14 -30.65 12.55 -13.88
CA SER A 14 -30.89 12.38 -15.32
C SER A 14 -29.58 12.03 -16.06
N LEU A 15 -29.71 11.42 -17.25
CA LEU A 15 -28.59 11.05 -18.14
C LEU A 15 -27.63 12.21 -18.45
N TRP A 16 -28.11 13.46 -18.41
CA TRP A 16 -27.30 14.68 -18.61
C TRP A 16 -26.26 14.94 -17.49
N SER A 17 -26.50 14.50 -16.27
CA SER A 17 -25.51 14.64 -15.18
C SER A 17 -24.32 13.68 -15.33
N ARG A 18 -24.48 12.60 -16.12
CA ARG A 18 -23.40 11.66 -16.45
C ARG A 18 -22.44 12.19 -17.53
N LEU A 19 -22.88 13.13 -18.36
CA LEU A 19 -22.06 13.79 -19.37
C LEU A 19 -21.21 14.95 -18.81
N GLN A 20 -21.50 15.43 -17.58
CA GLN A 20 -20.70 16.44 -16.89
C GLN A 20 -19.41 15.93 -16.25
N PHE A 21 -19.05 14.67 -16.47
CA PHE A 21 -17.81 14.05 -15.96
C PHE A 21 -16.51 14.76 -16.41
N TRP A 22 -16.58 15.65 -17.38
CA TRP A 22 -15.44 16.42 -17.92
C TRP A 22 -15.16 17.74 -17.21
N ARG A 23 -15.93 18.10 -16.17
CA ARG A 23 -15.79 19.39 -15.46
C ARG A 23 -15.51 19.24 -13.97
N PHE A 24 -14.81 18.19 -13.55
CA PHE A 24 -14.22 18.21 -12.22
C PHE A 24 -13.06 19.22 -12.20
N ARG A 25 -13.38 20.49 -11.94
CA ARG A 25 -12.45 21.40 -11.28
C ARG A 25 -11.91 20.61 -10.09
N LYS A 26 -10.58 20.45 -9.98
CA LYS A 26 -9.95 19.87 -8.80
C LYS A 26 -10.47 20.67 -7.59
N LYS A 27 -11.46 20.14 -6.89
CA LYS A 27 -11.98 20.73 -5.65
C LYS A 27 -10.78 20.78 -4.72
N LYS A 28 -10.53 21.93 -4.10
CA LYS A 28 -9.42 22.07 -3.16
C LYS A 28 -9.71 21.11 -2.01
N LEU A 29 -8.80 20.17 -1.75
CA LEU A 29 -8.94 19.22 -0.66
C LEU A 29 -8.96 20.00 0.67
N SER A 30 -9.97 19.76 1.49
CA SER A 30 -10.17 20.40 2.80
C SER A 30 -10.37 19.34 3.87
N SER A 31 -10.06 19.69 5.10
CA SER A 31 -10.50 18.93 6.28
C SER A 31 -12.02 18.90 6.33
N ARG A 32 -12.58 17.90 6.97
CA ARG A 32 -14.04 17.71 7.03
C ARG A 32 -14.50 17.27 8.41
N ALA A 33 -15.72 17.67 8.74
CA ALA A 33 -16.44 17.21 9.91
C ALA A 33 -17.59 16.29 9.45
N ILE A 34 -17.67 15.12 10.03
CA ILE A 34 -18.69 14.11 9.72
C ILE A 34 -19.46 13.82 11.00
N TYR A 35 -20.78 13.89 10.95
CA TYR A 35 -21.64 13.55 12.06
C TYR A 35 -22.07 12.09 11.94
N LEU A 36 -22.00 11.34 13.03
CA LEU A 36 -22.45 9.95 13.06
C LEU A 36 -23.96 9.89 12.77
N GLY A 37 -24.36 8.94 11.91
CA GLY A 37 -25.78 8.76 11.56
C GLY A 37 -26.37 9.84 10.67
N GLN A 38 -25.59 10.83 10.21
CA GLN A 38 -26.03 11.87 9.30
C GLN A 38 -25.22 11.84 7.99
N LEU A 39 -25.90 12.00 6.87
CA LEU A 39 -25.21 12.17 5.58
C LEU A 39 -24.69 13.60 5.51
N PRO A 40 -23.43 13.81 5.12
CA PRO A 40 -22.88 15.14 4.97
C PRO A 40 -23.58 15.90 3.84
N ASP A 41 -23.78 17.21 4.05
CA ASP A 41 -24.39 18.09 3.05
C ASP A 41 -23.52 18.30 1.80
N GLU A 42 -22.20 18.09 1.96
CA GLU A 42 -21.25 18.22 0.86
C GLU A 42 -21.22 16.97 -0.04
N GLU A 43 -21.15 17.19 -1.36
CA GLU A 43 -20.93 16.11 -2.32
C GLU A 43 -19.45 15.70 -2.34
N PHE A 44 -19.16 14.44 -1.97
CA PHE A 44 -17.85 13.81 -2.05
C PHE A 44 -17.74 12.91 -3.29
N PRO A 45 -16.51 12.56 -3.73
CA PRO A 45 -16.34 11.64 -4.84
C PRO A 45 -17.03 10.29 -4.58
N PRO A 46 -17.66 9.67 -5.60
CA PRO A 46 -18.23 8.34 -5.45
C PRO A 46 -17.13 7.31 -5.17
N ASN A 47 -17.42 6.27 -4.40
CA ASN A 47 -16.48 5.18 -4.12
C ASN A 47 -16.37 4.24 -5.32
N TYR A 48 -15.84 4.76 -6.42
CA TYR A 48 -15.74 4.06 -7.70
C TYR A 48 -14.27 3.91 -8.12
N VAL A 49 -13.83 2.67 -8.30
CA VAL A 49 -12.49 2.33 -8.80
C VAL A 49 -12.55 2.29 -10.34
N CYS A 50 -11.68 3.06 -11.00
CA CYS A 50 -11.56 3.11 -12.44
C CYS A 50 -10.09 3.07 -12.87
N ASN A 51 -9.64 1.90 -13.31
CA ASN A 51 -8.30 1.68 -13.87
C ASN A 51 -8.31 1.60 -15.40
N GLN A 52 -9.48 1.79 -16.02
CA GLN A 52 -9.61 1.89 -17.47
C GLN A 52 -8.83 3.10 -17.97
N LYS A 53 -8.18 2.95 -19.13
CA LYS A 53 -7.50 4.06 -19.80
C LYS A 53 -8.45 4.88 -20.65
N TYR A 54 -9.45 4.24 -21.26
CA TYR A 54 -10.27 4.81 -22.32
C TYR A 54 -11.77 4.70 -22.00
N ASN A 55 -12.52 5.69 -22.45
CA ASN A 55 -13.96 5.61 -22.56
C ASN A 55 -14.33 5.20 -24.00
N ILE A 56 -15.52 4.68 -24.22
CA ILE A 56 -15.99 4.24 -25.55
C ILE A 56 -15.80 5.32 -26.62
N LEU A 57 -16.05 6.59 -26.28
CA LEU A 57 -15.91 7.73 -27.21
C LEU A 57 -14.45 8.17 -27.40
N THR A 58 -13.59 8.00 -26.40
CA THR A 58 -12.19 8.46 -26.46
C THR A 58 -11.23 7.37 -26.88
N PHE A 59 -11.68 6.11 -26.90
CA PHE A 59 -10.83 4.96 -27.25
C PHE A 59 -10.20 5.13 -28.65
N LEU A 60 -11.03 5.27 -29.67
CA LEU A 60 -10.55 5.33 -31.05
C LEU A 60 -9.60 6.52 -31.30
N PRO A 61 -9.97 7.79 -30.98
CA PRO A 61 -9.08 8.92 -31.24
C PRO A 61 -7.80 8.88 -30.43
N LEU A 62 -7.83 8.47 -29.15
CA LEU A 62 -6.63 8.42 -28.33
C LEU A 62 -5.69 7.30 -28.75
N VAL A 63 -6.21 6.10 -29.05
CA VAL A 63 -5.38 4.98 -29.50
C VAL A 63 -4.75 5.30 -30.86
N LEU A 64 -5.52 5.86 -31.80
CA LEU A 64 -4.99 6.28 -33.10
C LEU A 64 -3.91 7.36 -32.93
N PHE A 65 -4.12 8.34 -32.06
CA PHE A 65 -3.12 9.36 -31.76
C PHE A 65 -1.83 8.74 -31.20
N GLU A 66 -1.93 7.82 -30.26
CA GLU A 66 -0.77 7.09 -29.73
C GLU A 66 -0.06 6.27 -30.79
N GLN A 67 -0.80 5.63 -31.72
CA GLN A 67 -0.21 4.85 -32.79
C GLN A 67 0.49 5.73 -33.84
N PHE A 68 -0.09 6.86 -34.21
CA PHE A 68 0.53 7.78 -35.18
C PHE A 68 1.65 8.63 -34.59
N ARG A 69 1.88 8.59 -33.29
CA ARG A 69 3.09 9.13 -32.64
C ARG A 69 4.36 8.38 -33.08
N PHE A 70 4.25 7.11 -33.48
CA PHE A 70 5.37 6.36 -34.06
C PHE A 70 5.57 6.74 -35.52
N PHE A 71 6.82 7.07 -35.86
CA PHE A 71 7.17 7.52 -37.20
C PHE A 71 6.78 6.51 -38.29
N LEU A 72 6.95 5.22 -38.03
CA LEU A 72 6.55 4.14 -38.95
C LEU A 72 5.08 4.25 -39.38
N ASN A 73 4.17 4.33 -38.43
CA ASN A 73 2.72 4.40 -38.68
C ASN A 73 2.36 5.73 -39.36
N LEU A 74 2.95 6.84 -38.90
CA LEU A 74 2.75 8.16 -39.51
C LEU A 74 3.22 8.18 -40.97
N TYR A 75 4.38 7.60 -41.27
CA TYR A 75 4.90 7.48 -42.62
C TYR A 75 3.93 6.74 -43.53
N PHE A 76 3.44 5.56 -43.14
CA PHE A 76 2.47 4.81 -43.93
C PHE A 76 1.12 5.51 -44.06
N LEU A 77 0.69 6.27 -43.06
CA LEU A 77 -0.51 7.10 -43.15
C LEU A 77 -0.35 8.19 -44.26
N VAL A 78 0.77 8.91 -44.24
CA VAL A 78 1.08 9.93 -45.25
C VAL A 78 1.15 9.32 -46.62
N MET A 79 1.77 8.13 -46.76
CA MET A 79 1.83 7.39 -48.03
C MET A 79 0.43 6.96 -48.51
N ALA A 80 -0.40 6.43 -47.62
CA ALA A 80 -1.78 6.01 -47.96
C ALA A 80 -2.65 7.22 -48.36
N LEU A 81 -2.53 8.35 -47.64
CA LEU A 81 -3.26 9.59 -47.97
C LEU A 81 -2.81 10.18 -49.31
N SER A 82 -1.52 10.10 -49.65
CA SER A 82 -1.01 10.60 -50.93
C SER A 82 -1.60 9.89 -52.12
N GLN A 83 -2.07 8.63 -51.97
CA GLN A 83 -2.70 7.87 -53.08
C GLN A 83 -4.05 8.42 -53.54
N PHE A 84 -4.66 9.34 -52.79
CA PHE A 84 -5.88 10.07 -53.24
C PHE A 84 -5.56 11.13 -54.27
N ILE A 85 -4.30 11.54 -54.46
CA ILE A 85 -3.90 12.54 -55.44
C ILE A 85 -3.55 11.84 -56.76
N PRO A 86 -4.39 12.05 -57.83
CA PRO A 86 -4.24 11.32 -59.10
C PRO A 86 -2.85 11.48 -59.75
N SER A 87 -2.22 12.65 -59.62
CA SER A 87 -0.91 12.96 -60.23
C SER A 87 0.27 12.20 -59.61
N ILE A 88 0.10 11.69 -58.38
CA ILE A 88 1.15 11.04 -57.60
C ILE A 88 0.87 9.54 -57.45
N ARG A 89 -0.35 9.13 -57.68
CA ARG A 89 -0.85 7.77 -57.46
C ARG A 89 -0.03 6.72 -58.20
N ILE A 90 0.39 5.68 -57.47
CA ILE A 90 1.07 4.50 -57.99
C ILE A 90 0.27 3.26 -57.58
N GLY A 91 -0.39 2.62 -58.53
CA GLY A 91 -1.19 1.42 -58.30
C GLY A 91 -2.58 1.66 -57.70
N TYR A 92 -3.13 0.64 -57.04
CA TYR A 92 -4.47 0.68 -56.49
C TYR A 92 -4.47 1.18 -55.05
N LEU A 93 -5.54 1.87 -54.64
CA LEU A 93 -5.71 2.41 -53.29
C LEU A 93 -5.62 1.32 -52.22
N TYR A 94 -6.22 0.16 -52.45
CA TYR A 94 -6.23 -0.91 -51.45
C TYR A 94 -4.86 -1.49 -51.14
N THR A 95 -3.89 -1.35 -52.04
CA THR A 95 -2.49 -1.84 -51.82
C THR A 95 -1.80 -1.12 -50.65
N TYR A 96 -2.12 0.14 -50.41
CA TYR A 96 -1.55 0.95 -49.32
C TYR A 96 -2.47 0.98 -48.10
N TRP A 97 -3.80 1.11 -48.33
CA TRP A 97 -4.76 1.16 -47.23
C TRP A 97 -5.01 -0.19 -46.57
N GLY A 98 -5.00 -1.29 -47.32
CA GLY A 98 -5.23 -2.63 -46.79
C GLY A 98 -4.25 -3.01 -45.69
N PRO A 99 -2.93 -3.02 -45.92
CA PRO A 99 -1.95 -3.32 -44.92
C PRO A 99 -1.99 -2.36 -43.70
N LEU A 100 -2.16 -1.06 -43.94
CA LEU A 100 -2.24 -0.07 -42.86
C LEU A 100 -3.47 -0.31 -41.98
N CYS A 101 -4.65 -0.50 -42.59
CA CYS A 101 -5.87 -0.79 -41.85
C CYS A 101 -5.75 -2.11 -41.06
N PHE A 102 -5.13 -3.13 -41.65
CA PHE A 102 -4.89 -4.40 -40.97
C PHE A 102 -4.01 -4.24 -39.73
N VAL A 103 -2.87 -3.54 -39.84
CA VAL A 103 -1.98 -3.25 -38.71
C VAL A 103 -2.70 -2.49 -37.61
N LEU A 104 -3.42 -1.43 -37.98
CA LEU A 104 -4.19 -0.63 -37.02
C LEU A 104 -5.31 -1.45 -36.37
N ALA A 105 -6.01 -2.30 -37.13
CA ALA A 105 -7.06 -3.16 -36.60
C ALA A 105 -6.53 -4.17 -35.57
N VAL A 106 -5.39 -4.81 -35.85
CA VAL A 106 -4.73 -5.74 -34.90
C VAL A 106 -4.33 -5.01 -33.61
N THR A 107 -3.75 -3.82 -33.74
CA THR A 107 -3.32 -3.03 -32.57
C THR A 107 -4.52 -2.51 -31.77
N LEU A 108 -5.56 -2.02 -32.44
CA LEU A 108 -6.81 -1.59 -31.80
C LEU A 108 -7.48 -2.75 -31.06
N PHE A 109 -7.55 -3.92 -31.70
CA PHE A 109 -8.14 -5.12 -31.09
C PHE A 109 -7.38 -5.52 -29.82
N ARG A 110 -6.04 -5.55 -29.87
CA ARG A 110 -5.21 -5.86 -28.69
C ARG A 110 -5.46 -4.88 -27.55
N GLU A 111 -5.43 -3.57 -27.83
CA GLU A 111 -5.65 -2.52 -26.81
C GLU A 111 -7.08 -2.58 -26.24
N ALA A 112 -8.07 -2.89 -27.08
CA ALA A 112 -9.46 -3.09 -26.65
C ALA A 112 -9.59 -4.28 -25.70
N VAL A 113 -8.94 -5.41 -26.01
CA VAL A 113 -8.96 -6.61 -25.15
C VAL A 113 -8.30 -6.31 -23.78
N ASP A 114 -7.18 -5.61 -23.79
CA ASP A 114 -6.47 -5.25 -22.55
C ASP A 114 -7.30 -4.28 -21.70
N ASP A 115 -7.95 -3.29 -22.30
CA ASP A 115 -8.81 -2.35 -21.58
C ASP A 115 -10.11 -3.00 -21.10
N PHE A 116 -10.68 -3.93 -21.87
CA PHE A 116 -11.84 -4.72 -21.46
C PHE A 116 -11.53 -5.63 -20.26
N ARG A 117 -10.32 -6.21 -20.21
CA ARG A 117 -9.87 -6.98 -19.04
C ARG A 117 -9.75 -6.10 -17.78
N ARG A 118 -9.31 -4.84 -17.93
CA ARG A 118 -9.29 -3.86 -16.83
C ARG A 118 -10.71 -3.52 -16.38
N TYR A 119 -11.60 -3.22 -17.33
CA TYR A 119 -13.01 -2.96 -17.03
C TYR A 119 -13.68 -4.10 -16.26
N ARG A 120 -13.41 -5.34 -16.65
CA ARG A 120 -13.98 -6.51 -15.97
C ARG A 120 -13.51 -6.59 -14.51
N ARG A 121 -12.23 -6.36 -14.25
CA ARG A 121 -11.68 -6.32 -12.88
C ARG A 121 -12.23 -5.17 -12.05
N ASP A 122 -12.27 -3.96 -12.62
CA ASP A 122 -12.85 -2.79 -11.96
C ASP A 122 -14.33 -3.03 -11.60
N ARG A 123 -15.07 -3.66 -12.51
CA ARG A 123 -16.47 -4.00 -12.28
C ARG A 123 -16.66 -5.03 -11.17
N GLU A 124 -15.77 -5.99 -11.04
CA GLU A 124 -15.77 -6.99 -9.98
C GLU A 124 -15.57 -6.32 -8.62
N VAL A 125 -14.57 -5.46 -8.48
CA VAL A 125 -14.29 -4.70 -7.25
C VAL A 125 -15.46 -3.76 -6.91
N ASN A 126 -15.97 -3.01 -7.88
CA ASN A 126 -17.05 -2.05 -7.66
C ASN A 126 -18.39 -2.71 -7.29
N ARG A 127 -18.60 -3.98 -7.67
CA ARG A 127 -19.81 -4.77 -7.35
C ARG A 127 -19.71 -5.61 -6.10
N GLN A 128 -18.56 -5.66 -5.46
CA GLN A 128 -18.41 -6.36 -4.19
C GLN A 128 -19.39 -5.79 -3.17
N ARG A 129 -20.12 -6.66 -2.50
CA ARG A 129 -21.17 -6.27 -1.55
C ARG A 129 -20.62 -6.14 -0.14
N TYR A 130 -21.12 -5.13 0.54
CA TYR A 130 -20.79 -4.82 1.94
C TYR A 130 -22.05 -4.55 2.74
N GLU A 131 -22.00 -4.86 4.02
CA GLU A 131 -23.09 -4.64 4.96
C GLU A 131 -23.03 -3.20 5.49
N ARG A 132 -24.04 -2.39 5.14
CA ARG A 132 -24.21 -1.04 5.67
C ARG A 132 -25.26 -1.04 6.75
N ILE A 133 -24.98 -0.41 7.86
CA ILE A 133 -25.90 -0.24 8.98
C ILE A 133 -26.75 1.00 8.73
N VAL A 134 -28.09 0.84 8.73
CA VAL A 134 -29.04 1.91 8.47
C VAL A 134 -30.17 1.84 9.52
N LEU A 135 -30.72 3.00 9.91
CA LEU A 135 -31.92 3.06 10.75
C LEU A 135 -33.16 2.61 9.97
N ASP A 136 -33.94 1.74 10.55
CA ASP A 136 -35.24 1.38 10.01
C ASP A 136 -36.29 2.43 10.41
N ASN A 137 -36.72 3.22 9.43
CA ASN A 137 -37.77 4.24 9.64
C ASN A 137 -39.20 3.66 9.64
N SER A 138 -39.37 2.35 9.46
CA SER A 138 -40.69 1.70 9.34
C SER A 138 -41.23 1.10 10.66
N ALA A 139 -40.40 0.96 11.68
CA ALA A 139 -40.81 0.37 12.97
C ALA A 139 -41.13 1.44 14.00
N SER A 140 -42.35 1.37 14.57
CA SER A 140 -42.95 2.43 15.36
C SER A 140 -42.56 2.48 16.85
N ASP A 141 -41.85 1.50 17.44
CA ASP A 141 -41.66 1.51 18.90
C ASP A 141 -40.28 1.04 19.41
N TYR A 142 -39.51 0.38 18.63
CA TYR A 142 -38.12 0.03 18.94
C TYR A 142 -37.32 0.33 17.66
N ARG A 143 -36.32 1.21 17.71
CA ARG A 143 -35.51 1.56 16.55
C ARG A 143 -34.63 0.36 16.15
N PRO A 144 -35.14 -0.63 15.37
CA PRO A 144 -34.29 -1.70 14.85
C PRO A 144 -33.39 -1.12 13.79
N PHE A 145 -32.11 -1.45 13.87
CA PHE A 145 -31.21 -1.21 12.76
C PHE A 145 -31.40 -2.33 11.73
N ILE A 146 -31.30 -1.98 10.47
CA ILE A 146 -31.29 -2.95 9.37
C ILE A 146 -29.90 -2.92 8.74
N THR A 147 -29.38 -4.13 8.47
CA THR A 147 -28.16 -4.30 7.69
C THR A 147 -28.55 -4.43 6.23
N GLU A 148 -28.19 -3.43 5.42
CA GLU A 148 -28.44 -3.43 3.97
C GLU A 148 -27.18 -3.86 3.21
N GLN A 149 -27.32 -4.80 2.27
CA GLN A 149 -26.24 -5.23 1.37
C GLN A 149 -26.10 -4.24 0.21
N VAL A 150 -25.06 -3.40 0.23
CA VAL A 150 -24.78 -2.39 -0.80
C VAL A 150 -23.51 -2.72 -1.58
N ALA A 151 -23.46 -2.31 -2.84
CA ALA A 151 -22.25 -2.44 -3.65
C ALA A 151 -21.18 -1.43 -3.17
N SER A 152 -19.89 -1.81 -3.27
CA SER A 152 -18.76 -0.92 -2.93
C SER A 152 -18.89 0.46 -3.56
N SER A 153 -19.33 0.54 -4.83
CA SER A 153 -19.50 1.80 -5.56
C SER A 153 -20.64 2.69 -5.05
N GLU A 154 -21.54 2.16 -4.21
CA GLU A 154 -22.68 2.90 -3.63
C GLU A 154 -22.37 3.48 -2.26
N LEU A 155 -21.27 3.08 -1.66
CA LEU A 155 -20.81 3.59 -0.36
C LEU A 155 -20.47 5.08 -0.45
N ARG A 156 -20.83 5.82 0.61
CA ARG A 156 -20.63 7.25 0.73
C ARG A 156 -19.90 7.60 2.01
N VAL A 157 -19.33 8.78 2.05
CA VAL A 157 -18.79 9.37 3.30
C VAL A 157 -19.92 9.51 4.30
N GLY A 158 -19.70 9.04 5.54
CA GLY A 158 -20.71 9.00 6.60
C GLY A 158 -21.45 7.67 6.74
N ASP A 159 -21.30 6.73 5.78
CA ASP A 159 -21.88 5.39 5.92
C ASP A 159 -21.12 4.59 6.99
N ILE A 160 -21.85 3.82 7.80
CA ILE A 160 -21.30 2.85 8.76
C ILE A 160 -21.35 1.48 8.10
N VAL A 161 -20.18 0.86 7.97
CA VAL A 161 -20.01 -0.42 7.26
C VAL A 161 -19.43 -1.47 8.18
N MET A 162 -20.01 -2.65 8.14
CA MET A 162 -19.57 -3.83 8.86
C MET A 162 -18.69 -4.69 7.94
N LEU A 163 -17.52 -5.07 8.43
CA LEU A 163 -16.53 -5.86 7.72
C LEU A 163 -16.27 -7.17 8.45
N HIS A 164 -16.25 -8.27 7.74
CA HIS A 164 -15.95 -9.60 8.26
C HIS A 164 -14.52 -10.04 8.00
N LYS A 165 -14.06 -11.05 8.74
CA LYS A 165 -12.75 -11.70 8.55
C LYS A 165 -12.54 -12.07 7.07
N GLY A 166 -11.40 -11.71 6.51
CA GLY A 166 -11.05 -11.96 5.11
C GLY A 166 -11.62 -10.95 4.11
N GLN A 167 -12.51 -10.05 4.52
CA GLN A 167 -13.01 -9.00 3.64
C GLN A 167 -12.01 -7.86 3.47
N ARG A 168 -12.04 -7.28 2.27
CA ARG A 168 -11.24 -6.11 1.93
C ARG A 168 -11.97 -4.84 2.31
N VAL A 169 -11.25 -3.89 2.89
CA VAL A 169 -11.77 -2.56 3.24
C VAL A 169 -12.11 -1.78 1.97
N PRO A 170 -13.38 -1.35 1.76
CA PRO A 170 -13.84 -0.75 0.50
C PRO A 170 -13.46 0.72 0.32
N ALA A 171 -13.28 1.45 1.40
CA ALA A 171 -12.99 2.88 1.47
C ALA A 171 -12.12 3.18 2.68
N ASP A 172 -11.56 4.38 2.80
CA ASP A 172 -10.86 4.76 4.03
C ASP A 172 -11.87 5.01 5.14
N MET A 173 -11.68 4.33 6.28
CA MET A 173 -12.64 4.29 7.38
C MET A 173 -11.98 4.52 8.72
N ILE A 174 -12.78 4.99 9.71
CA ILE A 174 -12.41 4.99 11.12
C ILE A 174 -13.05 3.78 11.78
N LEU A 175 -12.28 3.01 12.52
CA LEU A 175 -12.75 1.86 13.28
C LEU A 175 -13.53 2.34 14.51
N LEU A 176 -14.84 2.09 14.51
CA LEU A 176 -15.73 2.45 15.61
C LEU A 176 -15.83 1.33 16.66
N ARG A 177 -16.03 0.10 16.20
CA ARG A 177 -16.29 -1.02 17.09
C ARG A 177 -15.77 -2.35 16.50
N THR A 178 -15.47 -3.29 17.39
CA THR A 178 -15.16 -4.69 17.05
C THR A 178 -15.90 -5.63 17.99
N ASN A 179 -16.17 -6.85 17.52
CA ASN A 179 -16.74 -7.92 18.33
C ASN A 179 -15.70 -8.77 19.06
N GLU A 180 -14.40 -8.53 18.82
CA GLU A 180 -13.33 -9.24 19.50
C GLU A 180 -13.29 -8.90 20.99
N THR A 181 -13.08 -9.93 21.83
CA THR A 181 -13.07 -9.81 23.30
C THR A 181 -12.01 -8.86 23.82
N MET A 182 -10.89 -8.76 23.12
CA MET A 182 -9.77 -7.84 23.44
C MET A 182 -10.02 -6.41 22.95
N GLY A 183 -11.10 -6.16 22.22
CA GLY A 183 -11.40 -4.85 21.65
C GLY A 183 -10.38 -4.39 20.60
N THR A 184 -9.78 -5.30 19.85
CA THR A 184 -8.77 -5.00 18.83
C THR A 184 -9.01 -5.81 17.57
N VAL A 185 -8.56 -5.29 16.41
CA VAL A 185 -8.67 -5.95 15.11
C VAL A 185 -7.30 -5.97 14.45
N PHE A 186 -6.94 -7.09 13.83
CA PHE A 186 -5.76 -7.18 12.99
C PHE A 186 -6.13 -6.98 11.52
N ILE A 187 -5.34 -6.18 10.83
CA ILE A 187 -5.45 -5.97 9.38
C ILE A 187 -4.15 -6.31 8.69
N ARG A 188 -4.26 -6.77 7.43
CA ARG A 188 -3.11 -6.89 6.52
C ARG A 188 -3.09 -5.71 5.58
N THR A 189 -1.91 -5.13 5.41
CA THR A 189 -1.68 -3.94 4.56
C THR A 189 -0.85 -4.27 3.33
N ASP A 190 -0.70 -5.55 2.99
CA ASP A 190 0.13 -6.09 1.91
C ASP A 190 -0.01 -5.36 0.56
N GLN A 191 -1.22 -4.91 0.22
CA GLN A 191 -1.47 -4.18 -1.02
C GLN A 191 -1.23 -2.67 -0.94
N LEU A 192 -1.10 -2.13 0.26
CA LEU A 192 -0.94 -0.70 0.48
C LEU A 192 0.53 -0.31 0.66
N ASP A 193 1.25 -1.04 1.50
CA ASP A 193 2.66 -0.78 1.86
C ASP A 193 3.61 -1.93 1.52
N GLY A 194 3.09 -3.07 1.05
CA GLY A 194 3.88 -4.26 0.72
C GLY A 194 4.30 -5.09 1.93
N GLU A 195 3.92 -4.70 3.16
CA GLU A 195 4.25 -5.45 4.36
C GLU A 195 3.24 -6.58 4.61
N ILE A 196 3.74 -7.77 4.92
CA ILE A 196 2.89 -8.96 5.16
C ILE A 196 2.42 -9.01 6.61
N ASP A 197 2.97 -8.19 7.48
CA ASP A 197 2.69 -8.15 8.91
C ASP A 197 1.24 -7.78 9.20
N TRP A 198 0.71 -8.41 10.22
CA TRP A 198 -0.58 -8.05 10.77
C TRP A 198 -0.42 -6.80 11.62
N LYS A 199 -1.13 -5.74 11.24
CA LYS A 199 -1.12 -4.47 11.98
C LYS A 199 -2.33 -4.39 12.89
N LEU A 200 -2.07 -4.09 14.14
CA LEU A 200 -3.12 -3.91 15.15
C LEU A 200 -3.90 -2.61 14.89
N ARG A 201 -5.22 -2.70 15.01
CA ARG A 201 -6.13 -1.56 14.98
C ARG A 201 -7.03 -1.57 16.21
N ILE A 202 -7.23 -0.39 16.77
CA ILE A 202 -7.96 -0.18 18.02
C ILE A 202 -9.16 0.72 17.73
N PRO A 203 -10.38 0.31 18.08
CA PRO A 203 -11.55 1.16 17.94
C PRO A 203 -11.51 2.35 18.89
N LEU A 204 -12.38 3.31 18.64
CA LEU A 204 -12.60 4.41 19.56
C LEU A 204 -13.09 3.89 20.92
N ARG A 205 -12.52 4.42 21.99
CA ARG A 205 -12.90 3.99 23.36
C ARG A 205 -14.34 4.29 23.70
N SER A 206 -14.84 5.44 23.25
CA SER A 206 -16.20 5.89 23.47
C SER A 206 -17.24 4.97 22.78
N THR A 207 -16.95 4.50 21.57
CA THR A 207 -17.86 3.66 20.79
C THR A 207 -17.73 2.16 21.08
N GLN A 208 -16.54 1.68 21.46
CA GLN A 208 -16.32 0.27 21.84
C GLN A 208 -17.09 -0.15 23.09
N LYS A 209 -17.37 0.77 24.01
CA LYS A 209 -18.13 0.50 25.25
C LYS A 209 -19.61 0.21 25.01
N LEU A 210 -20.11 0.48 23.81
CA LEU A 210 -21.52 0.29 23.48
C LEU A 210 -21.87 -1.19 23.40
N PRO A 211 -23.07 -1.58 23.86
CA PRO A 211 -23.47 -2.99 23.92
C PRO A 211 -23.63 -3.61 22.51
N THR A 212 -24.18 -2.88 21.55
CA THR A 212 -24.40 -3.36 20.17
C THR A 212 -24.05 -2.31 19.13
N ASP A 213 -23.90 -2.73 17.87
CA ASP A 213 -23.62 -1.84 16.73
C ASP A 213 -24.78 -0.88 16.43
N ALA A 214 -26.00 -1.24 16.85
CA ALA A 214 -27.20 -0.38 16.74
C ALA A 214 -27.01 0.96 17.45
N HIS A 215 -26.45 0.94 18.66
CA HIS A 215 -26.25 2.15 19.46
C HIS A 215 -25.23 3.13 18.85
N LEU A 216 -24.50 2.74 17.80
CA LEU A 216 -23.63 3.66 17.06
C LEU A 216 -24.43 4.76 16.34
N LEU A 217 -25.68 4.47 15.96
CA LEU A 217 -26.55 5.43 15.28
C LEU A 217 -27.28 6.38 16.26
N ASP A 218 -27.31 6.03 17.56
CA ASP A 218 -27.95 6.86 18.60
C ASP A 218 -27.02 7.91 19.19
N ILE A 219 -25.70 7.76 18.96
CA ILE A 219 -24.70 8.70 19.50
C ILE A 219 -24.65 9.97 18.64
N ASN A 220 -24.75 11.11 19.31
CA ASN A 220 -24.46 12.40 18.68
C ASN A 220 -22.95 12.70 18.80
N ALA A 221 -22.18 12.26 17.82
CA ALA A 221 -20.74 12.47 17.77
C ALA A 221 -20.31 13.14 16.46
N GLN A 222 -19.41 14.10 16.58
CA GLN A 222 -18.75 14.75 15.46
C GLN A 222 -17.34 14.22 15.30
N ILE A 223 -17.03 13.71 14.13
CA ILE A 223 -15.71 13.22 13.76
C ILE A 223 -15.07 14.23 12.81
N PHE A 224 -14.03 14.90 13.30
CA PHE A 224 -13.22 15.78 12.51
C PHE A 224 -12.02 15.02 11.96
N VAL A 225 -11.79 15.11 10.64
CA VAL A 225 -10.68 14.46 9.95
C VAL A 225 -9.91 15.47 9.10
N GLU A 226 -8.60 15.27 9.01
CA GLU A 226 -7.72 16.07 8.16
C GLU A 226 -8.12 15.99 6.69
N LYS A 227 -7.54 16.85 5.85
CA LYS A 227 -7.68 16.75 4.39
C LYS A 227 -7.11 15.42 3.89
N PRO A 228 -7.63 14.84 2.80
CA PRO A 228 -7.05 13.64 2.20
C PRO A 228 -5.57 13.85 1.86
N GLU A 229 -4.71 12.96 2.38
CA GLU A 229 -3.26 12.99 2.17
C GLU A 229 -2.74 11.65 1.64
N LYS A 230 -1.52 11.66 1.09
CA LYS A 230 -0.88 10.44 0.56
C LYS A 230 -0.21 9.61 1.64
N ASP A 231 0.16 10.23 2.76
CA ASP A 231 0.85 9.55 3.83
C ASP A 231 -0.03 8.47 4.46
N ILE A 232 0.46 7.24 4.41
CA ILE A 232 -0.23 6.06 4.95
C ILE A 232 0.17 5.75 6.40
N HIS A 233 1.21 6.41 6.91
CA HIS A 233 1.77 6.18 8.25
C HIS A 233 1.33 7.21 9.28
N SER A 234 0.64 8.27 8.87
CA SER A 234 0.10 9.29 9.76
C SER A 234 -1.38 9.52 9.52
N PHE A 235 -2.08 9.91 10.57
CA PHE A 235 -3.48 10.32 10.51
C PHE A 235 -3.80 11.24 11.66
N ILE A 236 -4.48 12.35 11.37
CA ILE A 236 -4.90 13.34 12.34
C ILE A 236 -6.41 13.53 12.29
N GLY A 237 -7.06 13.29 13.41
CA GLY A 237 -8.48 13.53 13.59
C GLY A 237 -8.85 13.60 15.05
N THR A 238 -10.09 14.00 15.31
CA THR A 238 -10.70 14.02 16.64
C THR A 238 -12.14 13.53 16.55
N CYS A 239 -12.58 12.83 17.57
CA CYS A 239 -13.98 12.45 17.75
C CYS A 239 -14.49 13.16 18.99
N THR A 240 -15.48 14.02 18.84
CA THR A 240 -16.12 14.75 19.94
C THR A 240 -17.52 14.25 20.13
N ARG A 241 -17.83 13.69 21.30
CA ARG A 241 -19.20 13.37 21.72
C ARG A 241 -19.89 14.64 22.17
N LEU A 242 -20.91 15.05 21.44
CA LEU A 242 -21.64 16.28 21.74
C LEU A 242 -22.53 16.13 23.00
N ASP A 243 -22.87 14.89 23.37
CA ASP A 243 -23.71 14.60 24.55
C ASP A 243 -22.91 14.72 25.85
N GLU A 244 -21.67 14.25 25.89
CA GLU A 244 -20.81 14.19 27.08
C GLU A 244 -19.69 15.22 27.10
N GLY A 245 -19.43 15.86 25.96
CA GLY A 245 -18.32 16.81 25.80
C GLY A 245 -16.93 16.16 25.79
N GLU A 246 -16.85 14.81 25.79
CA GLU A 246 -15.59 14.09 25.69
C GLU A 246 -15.01 14.16 24.27
N THR A 247 -13.71 14.42 24.18
CA THR A 247 -12.98 14.45 22.90
C THR A 247 -11.88 13.40 22.90
N ASP A 248 -12.00 12.43 21.99
CA ASP A 248 -10.99 11.41 21.73
C ASP A 248 -10.12 11.82 20.54
N SER A 249 -8.81 11.65 20.66
CA SER A 249 -7.88 11.87 19.53
C SER A 249 -7.80 10.63 18.65
N LEU A 250 -7.91 10.83 17.34
CA LEU A 250 -7.80 9.77 16.33
C LEU A 250 -6.38 9.68 15.79
N HIS A 251 -5.88 8.46 15.70
CA HIS A 251 -4.55 8.13 15.20
C HIS A 251 -4.65 7.06 14.10
N ILE A 252 -3.50 6.74 13.50
CA ILE A 252 -3.43 5.65 12.51
C ILE A 252 -3.98 4.31 13.06
N GLU A 253 -3.84 4.06 14.35
CA GLU A 253 -4.34 2.84 14.99
C GLU A 253 -5.87 2.74 14.98
N ASN A 254 -6.57 3.86 14.80
CA ASN A 254 -8.03 3.91 14.72
C ASN A 254 -8.53 3.86 13.26
N THR A 255 -7.66 3.67 12.26
CA THR A 255 -8.02 3.76 10.85
C THR A 255 -7.96 2.41 10.14
N LEU A 256 -8.85 2.24 9.16
CA LEU A 256 -8.86 1.14 8.21
C LEU A 256 -8.73 1.72 6.80
N TRP A 257 -7.57 1.53 6.17
CA TRP A 257 -7.33 2.06 4.83
C TRP A 257 -7.92 1.17 3.74
N SER A 258 -8.41 1.79 2.69
CA SER A 258 -8.93 1.12 1.51
C SER A 258 -7.89 0.15 0.90
N GLY A 259 -8.33 -1.07 0.61
CA GLY A 259 -7.48 -2.13 0.06
C GLY A 259 -6.85 -3.06 1.11
N CYS A 260 -6.78 -2.67 2.39
CA CYS A 260 -6.39 -3.57 3.48
C CYS A 260 -7.40 -4.72 3.66
N VAL A 261 -6.98 -5.81 4.28
CA VAL A 261 -7.83 -6.97 4.55
C VAL A 261 -7.97 -7.17 6.06
N VAL A 262 -9.19 -7.34 6.55
CA VAL A 262 -9.46 -7.69 7.95
C VAL A 262 -8.96 -9.11 8.20
N ALA A 263 -7.97 -9.28 9.08
CA ALA A 263 -7.32 -10.57 9.34
C ALA A 263 -7.98 -11.34 10.48
N SER A 264 -8.53 -10.63 11.49
CA SER A 264 -9.23 -11.24 12.62
C SER A 264 -10.54 -10.51 12.91
N GLY A 265 -11.52 -11.25 13.42
CA GLY A 265 -12.77 -10.73 13.94
C GLY A 265 -13.65 -10.01 12.92
N GLN A 266 -14.51 -9.15 13.46
CA GLN A 266 -15.43 -8.28 12.74
C GLN A 266 -15.10 -6.84 13.10
N ALA A 267 -15.12 -5.94 12.12
CA ALA A 267 -14.81 -4.53 12.28
C ALA A 267 -15.97 -3.68 11.77
N THR A 268 -16.50 -2.81 12.60
CA THR A 268 -17.50 -1.81 12.20
C THR A 268 -16.83 -0.44 12.11
N GLY A 269 -16.91 0.20 10.95
CA GLY A 269 -16.22 1.46 10.71
C GLY A 269 -17.06 2.49 9.98
N LEU A 270 -16.71 3.77 10.19
CA LEU A 270 -17.29 4.93 9.51
C LEU A 270 -16.47 5.30 8.28
N VAL A 271 -17.08 5.42 7.12
CA VAL A 271 -16.42 5.84 5.88
C VAL A 271 -16.09 7.33 5.94
N ILE A 272 -14.80 7.65 5.77
CA ILE A 272 -14.29 9.03 5.82
C ILE A 272 -13.82 9.57 4.47
N TYR A 273 -13.15 8.74 3.64
CA TYR A 273 -12.74 9.11 2.29
C TYR A 273 -13.15 8.03 1.29
N THR A 274 -13.56 8.46 0.11
CA THR A 274 -14.09 7.60 -0.95
C THR A 274 -13.42 7.87 -2.29
N GLY A 275 -13.34 6.85 -3.14
CA GLY A 275 -12.88 6.93 -4.53
C GLY A 275 -11.48 7.54 -4.68
N SER A 276 -11.39 8.66 -5.40
CA SER A 276 -10.11 9.33 -5.71
C SER A 276 -9.41 9.96 -4.50
N GLU A 277 -10.09 10.10 -3.37
CA GLU A 277 -9.55 10.68 -2.14
C GLU A 277 -9.00 9.63 -1.17
N THR A 278 -9.19 8.34 -1.45
CA THR A 278 -8.61 7.27 -0.63
C THR A 278 -7.09 7.24 -0.78
N ARG A 279 -6.39 6.95 0.31
CA ARG A 279 -4.92 6.84 0.32
C ARG A 279 -4.39 5.85 -0.72
N SER A 280 -5.07 4.74 -0.89
CA SER A 280 -4.74 3.73 -1.90
C SER A 280 -4.74 4.31 -3.32
N VAL A 281 -5.78 5.06 -3.71
CA VAL A 281 -5.89 5.65 -5.05
C VAL A 281 -4.94 6.83 -5.23
N MET A 282 -4.75 7.66 -4.19
CA MET A 282 -3.81 8.79 -4.24
C MET A 282 -2.35 8.36 -4.42
N ASN A 283 -1.98 7.17 -3.94
CA ASN A 283 -0.64 6.59 -4.11
C ASN A 283 -0.50 5.78 -5.39
N ASN A 284 -1.59 5.41 -6.05
CA ASN A 284 -1.53 4.73 -7.34
C ASN A 284 -1.04 5.67 -8.44
N ALA A 285 -0.05 5.21 -9.19
CA ALA A 285 0.38 5.89 -10.41
C ALA A 285 -0.68 5.76 -11.50
N THR A 286 -0.89 6.84 -12.27
CA THR A 286 -1.73 6.77 -13.47
C THR A 286 -1.18 5.73 -14.44
N PRO A 287 -2.01 4.82 -14.98
CA PRO A 287 -1.57 3.79 -15.90
C PRO A 287 -0.99 4.42 -17.16
N ARG A 288 0.32 4.28 -17.37
CA ARG A 288 1.00 4.72 -18.60
C ARG A 288 1.20 3.54 -19.54
N SER A 289 1.12 3.81 -20.84
CA SER A 289 1.51 2.81 -21.85
C SER A 289 3.02 2.61 -21.78
N LYS A 290 3.42 1.37 -21.53
CA LYS A 290 4.85 1.01 -21.58
C LYS A 290 5.25 0.80 -23.03
N VAL A 291 6.37 1.37 -23.44
CA VAL A 291 6.95 1.20 -24.78
C VAL A 291 8.26 0.42 -24.63
N GLY A 292 8.39 -0.68 -25.34
CA GLY A 292 9.60 -1.49 -25.34
C GLY A 292 10.75 -0.78 -26.05
N ARG A 293 11.99 -1.09 -25.66
CA ARG A 293 13.18 -0.55 -26.30
C ARG A 293 13.28 -0.99 -27.76
N LEU A 294 12.83 -2.21 -28.06
CA LEU A 294 12.77 -2.73 -29.42
C LEU A 294 11.87 -1.88 -30.32
N ASP A 295 10.70 -1.44 -29.81
CA ASP A 295 9.80 -0.55 -30.56
C ASP A 295 10.48 0.79 -30.90
N LEU A 296 11.27 1.34 -29.97
CA LEU A 296 12.02 2.57 -30.19
C LEU A 296 13.15 2.35 -31.22
N GLN A 297 13.87 1.25 -31.12
CA GLN A 297 14.94 0.89 -32.09
C GLN A 297 14.38 0.71 -33.50
N VAL A 298 13.25 0.01 -33.63
CA VAL A 298 12.57 -0.14 -34.93
C VAL A 298 12.11 1.20 -35.47
N ASN A 299 11.61 2.09 -34.64
CA ASN A 299 11.21 3.43 -35.03
C ASN A 299 12.42 4.27 -35.53
N ASP A 300 13.57 4.16 -34.89
CA ASP A 300 14.78 4.88 -35.29
C ASP A 300 15.39 4.27 -36.57
N LEU A 301 15.37 2.93 -36.71
CA LEU A 301 15.76 2.26 -37.95
C LEU A 301 14.85 2.70 -39.11
N THR A 302 13.55 2.83 -38.88
CA THR A 302 12.60 3.32 -39.90
C THR A 302 12.94 4.74 -40.36
N LYS A 303 13.31 5.63 -39.43
CA LYS A 303 13.78 6.98 -39.80
C LYS A 303 15.04 6.95 -40.66
N LEU A 304 15.99 6.08 -40.30
CA LEU A 304 17.23 5.90 -41.10
C LEU A 304 16.90 5.38 -42.50
N LEU A 305 16.06 4.36 -42.62
CA LEU A 305 15.61 3.84 -43.92
C LEU A 305 14.85 4.88 -44.75
N PHE A 306 14.06 5.72 -44.11
CA PHE A 306 13.38 6.84 -44.79
C PHE A 306 14.36 7.86 -45.36
N VAL A 307 15.40 8.24 -44.59
CA VAL A 307 16.45 9.12 -45.09
C VAL A 307 17.17 8.49 -46.30
N ALA A 308 17.50 7.20 -46.20
CA ALA A 308 18.14 6.46 -47.32
C ALA A 308 17.21 6.46 -48.56
N THR A 309 15.90 6.28 -48.38
CA THR A 309 14.92 6.32 -49.48
C THR A 309 14.90 7.70 -50.16
N ILE A 310 14.95 8.78 -49.36
CA ILE A 310 15.04 10.15 -49.91
C ILE A 310 16.33 10.35 -50.71
N VAL A 311 17.48 9.92 -50.16
CA VAL A 311 18.79 10.05 -50.82
C VAL A 311 18.80 9.32 -52.15
N ILE A 312 18.30 8.07 -52.20
CA ILE A 312 18.21 7.27 -53.43
C ILE A 312 17.28 7.96 -54.44
N SER A 313 16.12 8.46 -53.97
CA SER A 313 15.15 9.15 -54.83
C SER A 313 15.74 10.45 -55.41
N MET A 314 16.51 11.20 -54.62
CA MET A 314 17.22 12.40 -55.08
C MET A 314 18.31 12.07 -56.11
N LEU A 315 19.11 11.01 -55.86
CA LEU A 315 20.11 10.55 -56.82
C LEU A 315 19.49 10.25 -58.18
N LEU A 316 18.32 9.56 -58.20
CA LEU A 316 17.62 9.28 -59.45
C LEU A 316 17.13 10.53 -60.14
N ILE A 317 16.71 11.58 -59.44
CA ILE A 317 16.31 12.87 -60.02
C ILE A 317 17.53 13.58 -60.60
N ILE A 318 18.66 13.60 -59.93
CA ILE A 318 19.92 14.16 -60.43
C ILE A 318 20.34 13.45 -61.74
N LEU A 319 20.30 12.13 -61.77
CA LEU A 319 20.58 11.34 -62.96
C LEU A 319 19.62 11.63 -64.11
N LYS A 320 18.35 11.98 -63.81
CA LYS A 320 17.33 12.39 -64.77
C LYS A 320 17.51 13.85 -65.26
N GLY A 321 18.40 14.63 -64.65
CA GLY A 321 18.68 16.01 -65.05
C GLY A 321 17.64 17.04 -64.70
N PHE A 322 16.81 16.84 -63.64
CA PHE A 322 15.73 17.74 -63.17
C PHE A 322 14.68 18.12 -64.25
N ALA A 323 14.54 17.32 -65.30
CA ALA A 323 13.59 17.59 -66.38
C ALA A 323 12.15 17.41 -65.94
N GLY A 324 11.26 18.39 -66.21
CA GLY A 324 9.85 18.37 -65.89
C GLY A 324 9.51 18.67 -64.42
N PRO A 325 8.34 18.28 -63.93
CA PRO A 325 7.93 18.51 -62.55
C PRO A 325 8.69 17.58 -61.57
N TRP A 326 9.98 17.91 -61.32
CA TRP A 326 10.91 17.09 -60.55
C TRP A 326 10.42 16.74 -59.15
N TYR A 327 9.64 17.62 -58.49
CA TYR A 327 9.05 17.37 -57.18
C TYR A 327 7.99 16.23 -57.21
N GLY A 328 7.21 16.12 -58.31
CA GLY A 328 6.27 15.02 -58.51
C GLY A 328 6.98 13.69 -58.75
N PHE A 329 8.11 13.71 -59.51
CA PHE A 329 8.96 12.54 -59.67
C PHE A 329 9.67 12.13 -58.40
N LEU A 330 10.14 13.09 -57.57
CA LEU A 330 10.70 12.80 -56.27
C LEU A 330 9.74 12.03 -55.41
N PHE A 331 8.51 12.53 -55.30
CA PHE A 331 7.49 11.88 -54.49
C PHE A 331 7.13 10.49 -55.03
N ARG A 332 7.04 10.31 -56.34
CA ARG A 332 6.83 9.00 -56.98
C ARG A 332 7.95 8.02 -56.68
N PHE A 333 9.23 8.45 -56.72
CA PHE A 333 10.34 7.58 -56.37
C PHE A 333 10.35 7.22 -54.88
N VAL A 334 10.05 8.16 -53.98
CA VAL A 334 9.88 7.87 -52.56
C VAL A 334 8.78 6.84 -52.33
N LEU A 335 7.65 6.95 -53.03
CA LEU A 335 6.56 5.96 -53.00
C LEU A 335 6.99 4.60 -53.55
N LEU A 336 7.75 4.57 -54.67
CA LEU A 336 8.24 3.33 -55.27
C LEU A 336 9.18 2.59 -54.30
N PHE A 337 10.05 3.33 -53.63
CA PHE A 337 10.98 2.77 -52.65
C PHE A 337 10.40 2.58 -51.28
N SER A 338 9.11 2.90 -51.05
CA SER A 338 8.45 2.70 -49.76
C SER A 338 8.45 1.23 -49.30
N TYR A 339 8.59 0.29 -50.26
CA TYR A 339 8.71 -1.14 -49.94
C TYR A 339 10.00 -1.53 -49.23
N ILE A 340 11.03 -0.65 -49.21
CA ILE A 340 12.26 -0.84 -48.41
C ILE A 340 11.90 -0.84 -46.90
N ILE A 341 10.85 -0.12 -46.52
CA ILE A 341 10.35 -0.07 -45.15
C ILE A 341 9.21 -1.09 -45.00
N PRO A 342 9.41 -2.26 -44.37
CA PRO A 342 8.41 -3.30 -44.31
C PRO A 342 7.30 -2.96 -43.28
N ILE A 343 6.11 -2.68 -43.75
CA ILE A 343 4.92 -2.46 -42.88
C ILE A 343 4.61 -3.69 -42.02
N SER A 344 4.86 -4.90 -42.56
CA SER A 344 4.64 -6.17 -41.85
C SER A 344 5.49 -6.34 -40.60
N LEU A 345 6.63 -5.60 -40.50
CA LEU A 345 7.51 -5.69 -39.34
C LEU A 345 6.79 -5.40 -38.03
N ARG A 346 5.91 -4.39 -38.02
CA ARG A 346 5.13 -4.04 -36.82
C ARG A 346 4.16 -5.13 -36.43
N VAL A 347 3.44 -5.71 -37.39
CA VAL A 347 2.51 -6.82 -37.14
C VAL A 347 3.23 -8.03 -36.60
N ASN A 348 4.36 -8.38 -37.23
CA ASN A 348 5.16 -9.53 -36.81
C ASN A 348 5.71 -9.35 -35.39
N LEU A 349 6.12 -8.14 -35.01
CA LEU A 349 6.53 -7.82 -33.65
C LEU A 349 5.37 -7.97 -32.66
N ASP A 350 4.22 -7.39 -32.96
CA ASP A 350 3.04 -7.46 -32.09
C ASP A 350 2.53 -8.91 -31.93
N MET A 351 2.54 -9.70 -33.01
CA MET A 351 2.20 -11.13 -32.98
C MET A 351 3.24 -11.93 -32.18
N GLY A 352 4.54 -11.67 -32.38
CA GLY A 352 5.63 -12.29 -31.63
C GLY A 352 5.51 -12.02 -30.13
N LYS A 353 5.24 -10.77 -29.75
CA LYS A 353 4.99 -10.38 -28.34
C LYS A 353 3.81 -11.11 -27.74
N ALA A 354 2.70 -11.22 -28.49
CA ALA A 354 1.52 -11.96 -28.04
C ALA A 354 1.82 -13.45 -27.86
N PHE A 355 2.58 -14.05 -28.76
CA PHE A 355 3.02 -15.44 -28.68
C PHE A 355 3.93 -15.67 -27.48
N TYR A 356 4.94 -14.82 -27.25
CA TYR A 356 5.79 -14.90 -26.06
C TYR A 356 5.01 -14.77 -24.77
N SER A 357 4.08 -13.83 -24.69
CA SER A 357 3.21 -13.66 -23.54
C SER A 357 2.37 -14.91 -23.25
N TRP A 358 1.85 -15.54 -24.29
CA TRP A 358 1.09 -16.77 -24.19
C TRP A 358 1.96 -17.96 -23.74
N THR A 359 3.20 -18.06 -24.26
CA THR A 359 4.15 -19.10 -23.90
C THR A 359 4.59 -18.98 -22.44
N ILE A 360 4.95 -17.75 -22.00
CA ILE A 360 5.36 -17.47 -20.61
C ILE A 360 4.25 -17.82 -19.63
N GLN A 361 3.00 -17.49 -19.95
CA GLN A 361 1.85 -17.77 -19.07
C GLN A 361 1.58 -19.28 -18.89
N ARG A 362 2.01 -20.11 -19.85
CA ARG A 362 1.83 -21.58 -19.86
C ARG A 362 3.08 -22.36 -19.48
N ASP A 363 4.15 -21.70 -19.15
CA ASP A 363 5.40 -22.37 -18.79
C ASP A 363 5.28 -23.03 -17.42
N LYS A 364 5.36 -24.35 -17.40
CA LYS A 364 5.30 -25.17 -16.18
C LYS A 364 6.46 -24.92 -15.21
N LYS A 365 7.60 -24.36 -15.69
CA LYS A 365 8.75 -24.04 -14.84
C LYS A 365 8.53 -22.80 -13.98
N ILE A 366 7.59 -21.94 -14.37
CA ILE A 366 7.22 -20.70 -13.68
C ILE A 366 5.71 -20.68 -13.43
N GLU A 367 5.21 -21.72 -12.82
CA GLU A 367 3.80 -21.92 -12.51
C GLU A 367 3.24 -20.73 -11.70
N GLY A 368 1.99 -20.34 -11.98
CA GLY A 368 1.36 -19.18 -11.34
C GLY A 368 1.70 -17.82 -11.97
N THR A 369 2.55 -17.76 -12.99
CA THR A 369 2.89 -16.52 -13.68
C THR A 369 1.67 -15.93 -14.41
N VAL A 370 1.38 -14.66 -14.16
CA VAL A 370 0.30 -13.91 -14.82
C VAL A 370 0.88 -12.78 -15.66
N MET A 371 0.73 -12.88 -16.99
CA MET A 371 1.10 -11.82 -17.91
C MET A 371 0.03 -10.72 -17.93
N ARG A 372 0.33 -9.57 -17.33
CA ARG A 372 -0.58 -8.40 -17.28
C ARG A 372 -0.46 -7.46 -18.46
N SER A 373 0.66 -7.51 -19.19
CA SER A 373 0.93 -6.67 -20.36
C SER A 373 1.65 -7.49 -21.43
N THR A 374 1.18 -7.37 -22.66
CA THR A 374 1.78 -8.00 -23.84
C THR A 374 2.78 -7.09 -24.54
N THR A 375 3.06 -5.89 -24.01
CA THR A 375 3.83 -4.86 -24.74
C THR A 375 5.34 -5.01 -24.65
N ILE A 376 5.86 -5.66 -23.60
CA ILE A 376 7.30 -5.67 -23.31
C ILE A 376 7.87 -7.05 -22.89
N PRO A 377 7.36 -8.20 -23.38
CA PRO A 377 7.89 -9.50 -22.95
C PRO A 377 9.35 -9.72 -23.36
N GLU A 378 9.78 -9.13 -24.47
CA GLU A 378 11.15 -9.19 -24.98
C GLU A 378 12.17 -8.47 -24.09
N GLU A 379 11.75 -7.54 -23.27
CA GLU A 379 12.65 -6.83 -22.35
C GLU A 379 13.19 -7.74 -21.24
N LEU A 380 12.53 -8.88 -20.96
CA LEU A 380 13.00 -9.85 -19.98
C LEU A 380 14.41 -10.37 -20.28
N GLY A 381 14.77 -10.53 -21.57
CA GLY A 381 16.10 -10.95 -21.99
C GLY A 381 17.19 -9.87 -21.90
N ARG A 382 16.84 -8.63 -21.55
CA ARG A 382 17.75 -7.47 -21.52
C ARG A 382 17.94 -6.89 -20.12
N ILE A 383 17.39 -7.53 -19.10
CA ILE A 383 17.46 -7.07 -17.71
C ILE A 383 18.91 -7.12 -17.24
N GLN A 384 19.40 -6.00 -16.73
CA GLN A 384 20.73 -5.86 -16.14
C GLN A 384 20.68 -5.72 -14.62
N TYR A 385 19.57 -5.22 -14.10
CA TYR A 385 19.34 -4.99 -12.68
C TYR A 385 17.99 -5.54 -12.26
N VAL A 386 17.95 -6.20 -11.12
CA VAL A 386 16.73 -6.57 -10.41
C VAL A 386 16.68 -5.76 -9.12
N LEU A 387 15.66 -4.92 -8.99
CA LEU A 387 15.36 -4.21 -7.76
C LEU A 387 14.36 -5.04 -6.98
N ALA A 388 14.73 -5.48 -5.80
CA ALA A 388 13.88 -6.29 -4.94
C ALA A 388 13.63 -5.58 -3.62
N ASP A 389 12.39 -5.67 -3.13
CA ASP A 389 12.10 -5.33 -1.76
C ASP A 389 12.79 -6.32 -0.82
N LYS A 390 13.06 -5.88 0.42
CA LYS A 390 13.73 -6.73 1.42
C LYS A 390 12.73 -7.57 2.19
N THR A 391 11.82 -6.90 2.89
CA THR A 391 10.94 -7.51 3.90
C THR A 391 9.82 -8.31 3.23
N GLY A 392 9.69 -9.59 3.57
CA GLY A 392 8.68 -10.45 2.97
C GLY A 392 8.98 -10.93 1.53
N THR A 393 10.07 -10.41 0.90
CA THR A 393 10.53 -10.85 -0.44
C THR A 393 11.86 -11.58 -0.32
N LEU A 394 12.90 -10.93 0.18
CA LEU A 394 14.21 -11.55 0.42
C LEU A 394 14.26 -12.21 1.80
N THR A 395 13.46 -11.77 2.73
CA THR A 395 13.34 -12.32 4.08
C THR A 395 11.97 -12.93 4.32
N LYS A 396 11.89 -13.88 5.26
CA LYS A 396 10.64 -14.49 5.73
C LYS A 396 9.82 -13.59 6.64
N ASN A 397 10.39 -12.44 7.03
CA ASN A 397 9.87 -11.56 8.07
C ASN A 397 9.74 -12.26 9.44
N GLU A 398 10.59 -13.24 9.68
CA GLU A 398 10.74 -13.94 10.94
C GLU A 398 11.94 -13.38 11.69
N MET A 399 11.67 -12.59 12.73
CA MET A 399 12.70 -12.05 13.59
C MET A 399 13.12 -13.08 14.64
N VAL A 400 14.33 -13.60 14.52
CA VAL A 400 14.88 -14.57 15.45
C VAL A 400 15.89 -13.90 16.37
N PHE A 401 15.64 -13.99 17.67
CA PHE A 401 16.60 -13.56 18.67
C PHE A 401 17.88 -14.41 18.58
N GLN A 402 19.04 -13.75 18.50
CA GLN A 402 20.34 -14.40 18.39
C GLN A 402 21.26 -14.07 19.55
N LYS A 403 21.39 -12.80 19.93
CA LYS A 403 22.35 -12.35 20.94
C LYS A 403 21.74 -11.32 21.90
N LEU A 404 22.12 -11.39 23.17
CA LEU A 404 21.81 -10.41 24.21
C LEU A 404 23.11 -9.94 24.87
N HIS A 405 23.36 -8.63 24.87
CA HIS A 405 24.51 -8.00 25.50
C HIS A 405 24.05 -7.12 26.68
N LEU A 406 24.56 -7.38 27.87
CA LEU A 406 24.19 -6.68 29.10
C LEU A 406 25.27 -5.65 29.57
N GLY A 407 26.20 -5.30 28.71
CA GLY A 407 27.35 -4.48 29.04
C GLY A 407 28.55 -5.30 29.56
N ASN A 408 28.30 -6.18 30.49
CA ASN A 408 29.33 -7.03 31.13
C ASN A 408 29.30 -8.49 30.66
N ALA A 409 28.21 -8.93 30.06
CA ALA A 409 28.06 -10.30 29.63
C ALA A 409 27.34 -10.36 28.25
N LEU A 410 27.77 -11.31 27.42
CA LEU A 410 27.16 -11.63 26.13
C LEU A 410 26.53 -13.01 26.22
N PHE A 411 25.26 -13.09 25.91
CA PHE A 411 24.50 -14.34 25.82
C PHE A 411 24.14 -14.63 24.37
N ASP A 412 24.44 -15.84 23.94
CA ASP A 412 23.86 -16.40 22.70
C ASP A 412 22.49 -17.00 22.99
N LYS A 413 21.70 -17.21 21.94
CA LYS A 413 20.34 -17.75 22.02
C LYS A 413 20.24 -19.00 22.90
N ASN A 414 21.13 -19.98 22.74
CA ASN A 414 21.09 -21.24 23.48
C ASN A 414 21.42 -21.05 24.96
N ASN A 415 22.46 -20.30 25.26
CA ASN A 415 22.90 -20.03 26.65
C ASN A 415 21.86 -19.19 27.42
N PHE A 416 21.20 -18.24 26.74
CA PHE A 416 20.15 -17.44 27.35
C PHE A 416 18.89 -18.26 27.64
N TYR A 417 18.49 -19.12 26.69
CA TYR A 417 17.34 -20.02 26.87
C TYR A 417 17.55 -21.00 28.01
N GLU A 418 18.72 -21.63 28.09
CA GLU A 418 19.11 -22.55 29.15
C GLU A 418 19.12 -21.85 30.53
N TYR A 419 19.61 -20.61 30.57
CA TYR A 419 19.61 -19.82 31.79
C TYR A 419 18.18 -19.49 32.29
N VAL A 420 17.26 -19.10 31.39
CA VAL A 420 15.89 -18.74 31.76
C VAL A 420 15.06 -19.96 32.12
N THR A 421 15.35 -21.15 31.57
CA THR A 421 14.56 -22.38 31.80
C THR A 421 15.04 -23.18 33.03
N ASN A 422 16.31 -23.16 33.33
CA ASN A 422 16.89 -23.97 34.43
C ASN A 422 16.79 -23.28 35.79
N ASP A 423 16.81 -21.96 35.84
CA ASP A 423 16.52 -21.18 37.03
C ASP A 423 15.07 -20.71 37.04
N THR A 424 14.18 -21.42 37.71
CA THR A 424 12.90 -20.81 38.14
C THR A 424 13.27 -19.61 39.02
N PRO A 425 13.03 -18.38 38.59
CA PRO A 425 13.41 -17.22 39.37
C PRO A 425 12.46 -17.03 40.54
N SER A 426 12.71 -17.74 41.63
CA SER A 426 12.37 -17.23 42.95
C SER A 426 13.19 -15.96 43.12
N LEU A 427 12.52 -14.81 43.43
CA LEU A 427 13.19 -13.54 43.69
C LEU A 427 14.49 -13.77 44.43
N PRO A 428 15.65 -13.31 43.92
CA PRO A 428 16.92 -13.53 44.59
C PRO A 428 16.95 -12.75 45.91
N THR A 429 16.82 -13.49 47.00
CA THR A 429 16.97 -12.95 48.36
C THR A 429 18.43 -12.75 48.74
N SER A 430 19.38 -13.09 47.88
CA SER A 430 20.81 -12.85 48.12
C SER A 430 21.60 -12.50 46.85
N PRO A 431 22.59 -11.57 46.90
CA PRO A 431 23.27 -10.99 45.75
C PRO A 431 24.49 -11.78 45.24
N THR A 432 24.62 -13.08 45.48
CA THR A 432 25.88 -13.79 45.31
C THR A 432 25.80 -15.03 44.42
N THR A 433 25.38 -14.90 43.18
CA THR A 433 25.71 -15.96 42.18
C THR A 433 26.03 -15.29 40.85
N SER A 434 27.29 -15.25 40.51
CA SER A 434 27.81 -14.77 39.25
C SER A 434 27.77 -15.88 38.20
N ILE A 435 27.17 -15.61 37.05
CA ILE A 435 27.11 -16.53 35.94
C ILE A 435 28.14 -16.14 34.89
N ILE A 436 28.93 -17.10 34.51
CA ILE A 436 30.06 -16.95 33.61
C ILE A 436 29.57 -17.23 32.19
N GLY A 437 29.33 -16.17 31.42
CA GLY A 437 29.48 -16.19 29.96
C GLY A 437 30.86 -15.62 29.66
N ASP A 438 31.49 -15.99 28.54
CA ASP A 438 32.86 -15.65 28.16
C ASP A 438 33.50 -14.44 28.91
N GLY A 439 33.91 -14.64 30.16
CA GLY A 439 34.82 -13.77 30.89
C GLY A 439 34.25 -12.72 31.85
N LEU A 440 32.94 -12.43 31.92
CA LEU A 440 32.40 -11.42 32.86
C LEU A 440 30.99 -11.82 33.40
N ALA A 441 30.78 -11.54 34.69
CA ALA A 441 29.58 -11.94 35.42
C ALA A 441 28.41 -10.95 35.29
N ALA A 442 27.27 -11.40 34.78
CA ALA A 442 26.03 -10.64 34.85
C ALA A 442 25.34 -10.87 36.21
N SER A 443 24.80 -9.82 36.81
CA SER A 443 24.02 -9.94 38.05
C SER A 443 22.63 -10.51 37.71
N PRO A 444 22.10 -11.51 38.47
CA PRO A 444 20.77 -12.06 38.26
C PRO A 444 19.65 -11.01 38.21
N LYS A 445 19.80 -9.94 39.00
CA LYS A 445 18.89 -8.81 39.02
C LYS A 445 18.87 -8.07 37.67
N GLN A 446 20.00 -7.89 37.01
CA GLN A 446 20.09 -7.21 35.72
C GLN A 446 19.47 -8.06 34.60
N VAL A 447 19.67 -9.37 34.61
CA VAL A 447 19.03 -10.30 33.68
C VAL A 447 17.52 -10.27 33.84
N TRP A 448 17.02 -10.35 35.10
CA TRP A 448 15.61 -10.27 35.43
C TRP A 448 14.95 -8.97 34.95
N GLU A 449 15.58 -7.83 35.25
CA GLU A 449 15.10 -6.52 34.78
C GLU A 449 15.05 -6.43 33.25
N THR A 450 16.01 -7.05 32.59
CA THR A 450 16.04 -7.11 31.13
C THR A 450 14.90 -7.97 30.56
N VAL A 451 14.66 -9.15 31.14
CA VAL A 451 13.55 -10.02 30.78
C VAL A 451 12.21 -9.31 30.99
N LEU A 452 12.08 -8.59 32.13
CA LEU A 452 10.90 -7.79 32.42
C LEU A 452 10.70 -6.67 31.38
N ALA A 453 11.77 -5.97 31.00
CA ALA A 453 11.73 -4.94 29.97
C ALA A 453 11.31 -5.52 28.59
N ILE A 454 11.83 -6.70 28.23
CA ILE A 454 11.43 -7.40 27.00
C ILE A 454 9.95 -7.79 27.07
N ALA A 455 9.51 -8.31 28.21
CA ALA A 455 8.13 -8.75 28.43
C ALA A 455 7.11 -7.61 28.48
N LEU A 456 7.53 -6.39 28.81
CA LEU A 456 6.67 -5.21 28.82
C LEU A 456 6.69 -4.43 27.50
N CYS A 457 7.86 -4.39 26.83
CA CYS A 457 8.05 -3.65 25.57
C CYS A 457 7.82 -4.52 24.34
N HIS A 458 6.63 -5.13 24.21
CA HIS A 458 6.26 -5.91 23.04
C HIS A 458 4.83 -5.56 22.55
N ASN A 459 4.54 -5.90 21.30
CA ASN A 459 3.23 -5.75 20.66
C ASN A 459 2.54 -7.10 20.42
N VAL A 460 2.83 -8.12 21.25
CA VAL A 460 2.22 -9.45 21.12
C VAL A 460 0.84 -9.41 21.75
N THR A 461 -0.17 -9.70 20.97
CA THR A 461 -1.56 -9.81 21.45
C THR A 461 -2.02 -11.25 21.22
N PRO A 462 -2.55 -11.95 22.24
CA PRO A 462 -3.11 -13.29 22.04
C PRO A 462 -4.38 -13.20 21.20
N VAL A 463 -4.46 -14.04 20.17
CA VAL A 463 -5.67 -14.20 19.35
C VAL A 463 -6.22 -15.59 19.66
N TYR A 464 -7.46 -15.64 20.10
CA TYR A 464 -8.17 -16.90 20.35
C TYR A 464 -9.07 -17.19 19.16
N ASP A 465 -8.82 -18.28 18.43
CA ASP A 465 -9.78 -18.82 17.48
C ASP A 465 -10.92 -19.43 18.31
N VAL A 466 -12.05 -18.78 18.36
CA VAL A 466 -13.26 -19.33 18.99
C VAL A 466 -13.85 -20.35 18.01
N PRO A 467 -13.87 -21.66 18.34
CA PRO A 467 -14.61 -22.63 17.54
C PRO A 467 -16.11 -22.25 17.61
N SER A 468 -16.74 -22.13 16.48
CA SER A 468 -18.18 -22.02 16.38
C SER A 468 -18.78 -23.37 16.80
N ASP A 469 -19.05 -23.54 18.07
CA ASP A 469 -20.07 -24.35 18.72
C ASP A 469 -19.59 -24.86 20.08
N SER A 470 -20.38 -24.49 21.10
CA SER A 470 -20.51 -25.17 22.41
C SER A 470 -19.21 -25.47 23.17
N GLN A 471 -18.79 -24.53 23.99
CA GLN A 471 -18.21 -24.71 25.33
C GLN A 471 -17.70 -23.38 25.87
N ALA A 472 -18.62 -22.47 26.19
CA ALA A 472 -18.28 -21.12 26.69
C ALA A 472 -17.89 -21.08 28.18
N ASP A 473 -17.88 -22.22 28.89
CA ASP A 473 -17.80 -22.21 30.36
C ASP A 473 -16.43 -22.56 30.96
N GLU A 474 -15.44 -23.01 30.18
CA GLU A 474 -14.14 -23.41 30.75
C GLU A 474 -12.96 -22.50 30.39
N ALA A 475 -13.12 -21.51 29.52
CA ALA A 475 -12.02 -20.59 29.11
C ALA A 475 -11.82 -19.37 30.05
N GLN A 476 -12.56 -19.28 31.16
CA GLN A 476 -12.41 -18.18 32.12
C GLN A 476 -11.28 -18.37 33.17
N SER A 477 -10.45 -19.37 33.02
CA SER A 477 -9.25 -19.51 33.85
C SER A 477 -8.03 -18.77 33.25
N GLY A 478 -8.24 -17.60 32.69
CA GLY A 478 -7.17 -16.67 32.35
C GLY A 478 -6.47 -16.23 33.63
N LYS A 479 -5.19 -16.55 33.78
CA LYS A 479 -4.34 -16.09 34.87
C LYS A 479 -4.52 -14.58 35.02
N LYS A 480 -5.28 -14.16 36.05
CA LYS A 480 -5.31 -12.78 36.51
C LYS A 480 -3.89 -12.40 36.89
N TRP A 481 -3.27 -11.53 36.12
CA TRP A 481 -2.06 -10.85 36.55
C TRP A 481 -2.42 -10.08 37.82
N LYS A 482 -1.95 -10.54 38.97
CA LYS A 482 -2.00 -9.77 40.21
C LYS A 482 -1.17 -8.52 40.00
N LYS A 483 -1.83 -7.37 40.01
CA LYS A 483 -1.20 -6.07 40.15
C LYS A 483 -0.50 -6.08 41.51
N GLU A 484 0.80 -6.24 41.54
CA GLU A 484 1.57 -6.02 42.77
C GLU A 484 1.59 -4.52 43.06
N GLU A 485 0.66 -4.11 43.92
CA GLU A 485 0.56 -2.75 44.45
C GLU A 485 1.52 -2.55 45.60
N ASN A 486 2.84 -2.70 45.49
CA ASN A 486 3.62 -2.56 46.73
C ASN A 486 5.00 -1.91 46.69
N THR A 487 5.38 -1.19 45.65
CA THR A 487 6.65 -0.45 45.79
C THR A 487 6.55 1.04 45.56
N GLY A 488 5.46 1.60 45.11
CA GLY A 488 5.31 3.05 44.85
C GLY A 488 6.28 3.64 43.81
N VAL A 489 7.14 2.81 43.25
CA VAL A 489 8.17 3.19 42.26
C VAL A 489 7.62 2.97 40.85
N ILE A 490 7.56 4.04 40.09
CA ILE A 490 7.11 3.98 38.67
C ILE A 490 8.38 3.87 37.80
N THR A 491 8.47 2.81 37.01
CA THR A 491 9.60 2.62 36.10
C THR A 491 9.12 2.72 34.65
N TYR A 492 9.77 3.60 33.89
CA TYR A 492 9.57 3.78 32.47
C TYR A 492 10.59 2.94 31.70
N TYR A 493 10.12 2.02 30.86
CA TYR A 493 10.94 1.22 29.97
C TYR A 493 10.78 1.67 28.53
N VAL A 494 11.87 1.65 27.76
CA VAL A 494 11.87 1.94 26.34
C VAL A 494 12.70 0.92 25.60
N LYS A 495 12.23 0.49 24.44
CA LYS A 495 12.93 -0.36 23.48
C LYS A 495 12.90 0.32 22.13
N GLY A 496 14.03 0.44 21.47
CA GLY A 496 14.11 1.11 20.18
C GLY A 496 15.39 0.81 19.42
N ALA A 497 15.46 1.35 18.20
CA ALA A 497 16.67 1.25 17.37
C ALA A 497 17.86 1.95 18.05
N ASP A 498 19.05 1.40 17.86
CA ASP A 498 20.31 1.92 18.36
C ASP A 498 20.55 3.39 17.97
N VAL A 499 20.27 3.76 16.71
CA VAL A 499 20.44 5.14 16.20
C VAL A 499 19.58 6.15 16.97
N ALA A 500 18.37 5.75 17.38
CA ALA A 500 17.45 6.63 18.10
C ALA A 500 17.84 6.77 19.59
N LEU A 501 18.16 5.65 20.25
CA LEU A 501 18.41 5.64 21.68
C LEU A 501 19.86 5.98 22.04
N SER A 502 20.84 5.75 21.15
CA SER A 502 22.24 6.13 21.41
C SER A 502 22.45 7.63 21.67
N LYS A 503 21.55 8.46 21.12
CA LYS A 503 21.59 9.92 21.37
C LYS A 503 21.10 10.33 22.76
N LEU A 504 20.37 9.44 23.43
CA LEU A 504 19.74 9.68 24.74
C LEU A 504 20.53 8.99 25.87
N LEU A 505 21.44 8.09 25.51
CA LEU A 505 22.20 7.24 26.44
C LEU A 505 23.69 7.58 26.39
N ASP A 506 24.25 7.94 27.52
CA ASP A 506 25.68 8.16 27.65
C ASP A 506 26.37 6.83 28.05
N SER A 507 26.70 6.01 27.03
CA SER A 507 27.33 4.71 27.23
C SER A 507 28.47 4.47 26.24
N GLN A 508 29.66 4.30 26.76
CA GLN A 508 30.89 4.10 25.96
C GLN A 508 30.90 2.75 25.21
N TRP A 509 30.27 1.70 25.77
CA TRP A 509 30.29 0.36 25.16
C TRP A 509 29.23 0.13 24.11
N LEU A 510 28.14 0.91 24.08
CA LEU A 510 26.99 0.70 23.18
C LEU A 510 27.40 0.78 21.71
N SER A 511 28.07 1.85 21.29
CA SER A 511 28.39 2.10 19.88
C SER A 511 29.32 1.05 19.25
N PRO A 512 30.44 0.61 19.93
CA PRO A 512 31.29 -0.45 19.38
C PRO A 512 30.57 -1.80 19.29
N GLU A 513 29.75 -2.16 20.27
CA GLU A 513 29.03 -3.44 20.26
C GLU A 513 27.90 -3.45 19.23
N CYS A 514 27.17 -2.34 19.03
CA CYS A 514 26.21 -2.21 17.94
C CYS A 514 26.88 -2.43 16.57
N LYS A 515 28.08 -1.89 16.36
CA LYS A 515 28.84 -2.09 15.12
C LYS A 515 29.25 -3.55 14.90
N LYS A 516 29.66 -4.26 15.96
CA LYS A 516 30.01 -5.68 15.88
C LYS A 516 28.78 -6.52 15.51
N LEU A 517 27.66 -6.34 16.21
CA LEU A 517 26.43 -7.07 15.91
C LEU A 517 25.90 -6.75 14.51
N ALA A 518 26.01 -5.51 14.07
CA ALA A 518 25.62 -5.10 12.73
C ALA A 518 26.54 -5.71 11.64
N ALA A 519 27.86 -5.87 11.93
CA ALA A 519 28.79 -6.56 11.04
C ALA A 519 28.45 -8.05 10.89
N ASP A 520 27.88 -8.67 11.92
CA ASP A 520 27.34 -10.03 11.89
C ASP A 520 25.98 -10.12 11.15
N GLY A 521 25.47 -9.01 10.62
CA GLY A 521 24.19 -8.94 9.92
C GLY A 521 22.96 -8.88 10.83
N LEU A 522 23.13 -8.67 12.13
CA LEU A 522 22.05 -8.61 13.10
C LEU A 522 21.46 -7.21 13.19
N ARG A 523 20.13 -7.13 13.34
CA ARG A 523 19.45 -5.89 13.72
C ARG A 523 19.62 -5.64 15.21
N THR A 524 20.04 -4.44 15.57
CA THR A 524 20.29 -4.05 16.95
C THR A 524 19.12 -3.28 17.53
N LEU A 525 18.64 -3.73 18.70
CA LEU A 525 17.63 -3.03 19.50
C LEU A 525 18.18 -2.79 20.91
N VAL A 526 18.06 -1.55 21.33
CA VAL A 526 18.53 -1.08 22.63
C VAL A 526 17.37 -1.01 23.62
N MET A 527 17.60 -1.41 24.85
CA MET A 527 16.65 -1.29 25.95
C MET A 527 17.22 -0.39 27.03
N ALA A 528 16.39 0.52 27.51
CA ALA A 528 16.74 1.44 28.57
C ALA A 528 15.58 1.62 29.56
N LYS A 529 15.90 2.06 30.78
CA LYS A 529 14.91 2.35 31.82
C LYS A 529 15.18 3.70 32.48
N ARG A 530 14.13 4.27 33.06
CA ARG A 530 14.18 5.40 33.98
C ARG A 530 13.16 5.20 35.08
N THR A 531 13.57 5.46 36.32
CA THR A 531 12.68 5.50 37.48
C THR A 531 12.11 6.91 37.60
N LEU A 532 10.78 7.01 37.76
CA LEU A 532 10.04 8.26 37.88
C LEU A 532 9.43 8.37 39.28
N THR A 533 9.34 9.61 39.77
CA THR A 533 8.53 9.90 40.94
C THR A 533 7.06 9.92 40.55
N LYS A 534 6.15 9.76 41.51
CA LYS A 534 4.71 9.84 41.28
C LYS A 534 4.29 11.21 40.74
N GLU A 535 4.95 12.25 41.18
CA GLU A 535 4.71 13.64 40.71
C GLU A 535 5.12 13.83 39.27
N GLU A 536 6.33 13.38 38.88
CA GLU A 536 6.82 13.41 37.49
C GLU A 536 5.87 12.65 36.55
N TYR A 537 5.35 11.50 37.01
CA TYR A 537 4.42 10.71 36.21
C TYR A 537 3.08 11.42 36.00
N LEU A 538 2.48 11.99 37.04
CA LEU A 538 1.21 12.72 36.94
C LEU A 538 1.34 13.96 36.06
N GLN A 539 2.43 14.69 36.19
CA GLN A 539 2.72 15.83 35.30
C GLN A 539 2.85 15.38 33.86
N PHE A 540 3.62 14.32 33.61
CA PHE A 540 3.75 13.75 32.27
C PHE A 540 2.40 13.31 31.69
N GLU A 541 1.57 12.61 32.46
CA GLU A 541 0.26 12.14 31.99
C GLU A 541 -0.64 13.30 31.55
N THR A 542 -0.62 14.39 32.31
CA THR A 542 -1.40 15.60 31.99
C THR A 542 -0.87 16.28 30.73
N GLU A 543 0.43 16.56 30.68
CA GLU A 543 1.07 17.19 29.51
C GLU A 543 0.92 16.33 28.23
N TYR A 544 0.99 15.00 28.37
CA TYR A 544 0.86 14.08 27.25
C TYR A 544 -0.58 14.01 26.73
N LYS A 545 -1.59 14.03 27.62
CA LYS A 545 -3.00 14.12 27.22
C LYS A 545 -3.29 15.40 26.45
N GLU A 546 -2.82 16.54 26.91
CA GLU A 546 -2.96 17.84 26.24
C GLU A 546 -2.24 17.85 24.88
N ALA A 547 -1.00 17.35 24.83
CA ALA A 547 -0.22 17.28 23.60
C ALA A 547 -0.91 16.43 22.51
N ARG A 548 -1.63 15.37 22.90
CA ARG A 548 -2.38 14.50 21.97
C ARG A 548 -3.58 15.19 21.33
N LEU A 549 -4.14 16.19 21.94
CA LEU A 549 -5.31 16.94 21.42
C LEU A 549 -4.89 18.10 20.50
N ASN A 550 -3.61 18.45 20.46
CA ASN A 550 -3.12 19.56 19.66
C ASN A 550 -3.06 19.22 18.15
N ALA A 551 -3.22 20.21 17.29
CA ALA A 551 -3.11 20.04 15.83
C ALA A 551 -1.70 19.59 15.39
N ASN A 552 -0.63 20.12 16.04
CA ASN A 552 0.77 19.71 15.82
C ASN A 552 1.23 18.64 16.83
N ARG A 553 0.38 17.67 17.11
CA ARG A 553 0.58 16.67 18.16
C ARG A 553 1.88 15.88 18.04
N SER A 554 2.36 15.59 16.82
CA SER A 554 3.62 14.84 16.62
C SER A 554 4.80 15.57 17.25
N GLU A 555 4.89 16.88 17.04
CA GLU A 555 5.94 17.73 17.61
C GLU A 555 5.78 17.86 19.13
N HIS A 556 4.55 18.16 19.60
CA HIS A 556 4.26 18.33 21.01
C HIS A 556 4.43 17.03 21.82
N THR A 557 3.94 15.91 21.32
CA THR A 557 4.15 14.60 22.00
C THR A 557 5.61 14.20 22.02
N SER A 558 6.37 14.45 20.93
CA SER A 558 7.80 14.20 20.90
C SER A 558 8.55 15.07 21.91
N ALA A 559 8.17 16.33 22.08
CA ALA A 559 8.75 17.23 23.07
C ALA A 559 8.48 16.77 24.51
N VAL A 560 7.26 16.30 24.81
CA VAL A 560 6.89 15.77 26.13
C VAL A 560 7.63 14.46 26.42
N LEU A 561 7.70 13.54 25.43
CA LEU A 561 8.47 12.31 25.55
C LEU A 561 9.97 12.57 25.76
N ALA A 562 10.54 13.55 25.07
CA ALA A 562 11.94 13.91 25.22
C ALA A 562 12.30 14.37 26.65
N LYS A 563 11.35 14.96 27.41
CA LYS A 563 11.56 15.32 28.83
C LYS A 563 11.74 14.07 29.70
N ILE A 564 10.88 13.07 29.49
CA ILE A 564 10.91 11.82 30.27
C ILE A 564 12.10 10.92 29.90
N GLN A 565 12.57 11.02 28.65
CA GLN A 565 13.68 10.22 28.13
C GLN A 565 15.07 10.74 28.52
N ARG A 566 15.16 11.87 29.23
CA ARG A 566 16.45 12.37 29.76
C ARG A 566 16.89 11.56 30.96
N GLY A 567 18.19 11.23 31.02
CA GLY A 567 18.77 10.50 32.15
C GLY A 567 18.36 9.03 32.25
N MET A 568 18.12 8.39 31.12
CA MET A 568 17.85 6.95 31.05
C MET A 568 19.11 6.14 31.30
N THR A 569 18.98 4.98 31.95
CA THR A 569 20.03 3.99 32.14
C THR A 569 19.91 2.86 31.13
N LEU A 570 21.01 2.52 30.46
CA LEU A 570 21.08 1.42 29.51
C LEU A 570 20.93 0.08 30.26
N LEU A 571 20.01 -0.77 29.80
CA LEU A 571 19.81 -2.11 30.35
C LEU A 571 20.48 -3.17 29.49
N ALA A 572 20.17 -3.20 28.19
CA ALA A 572 20.63 -4.26 27.33
C ALA A 572 20.65 -3.83 25.86
N LEU A 573 21.39 -4.57 25.05
CA LEU A 573 21.44 -4.53 23.61
C LEU A 573 21.09 -5.92 23.08
N THR A 574 20.09 -6.02 22.19
CA THR A 574 19.74 -7.28 21.54
C THR A 574 20.13 -7.29 20.08
N GLY A 575 20.62 -8.42 19.60
CA GLY A 575 20.85 -8.73 18.19
C GLY A 575 19.80 -9.70 17.68
N VAL A 576 19.06 -9.29 16.65
CA VAL A 576 17.96 -10.06 16.05
C VAL A 576 18.25 -10.31 14.58
N GLU A 577 18.09 -11.55 14.13
CA GLU A 577 18.26 -11.93 12.73
C GLU A 577 16.92 -11.95 12.01
N ASP A 578 16.89 -11.35 10.81
CA ASP A 578 15.77 -11.44 9.88
C ASP A 578 16.08 -12.57 8.89
N ARG A 579 15.43 -13.72 9.03
CA ARG A 579 15.72 -14.92 8.24
C ARG A 579 15.48 -14.70 6.77
N LEU A 580 16.44 -15.10 5.94
CA LEU A 580 16.26 -15.15 4.49
C LEU A 580 15.23 -16.21 4.11
N ALA A 581 14.47 -15.95 3.05
CA ALA A 581 13.61 -16.96 2.44
C ALA A 581 14.47 -18.07 1.82
N ASP A 582 13.95 -19.31 1.83
CA ASP A 582 14.74 -20.52 1.58
C ASP A 582 15.46 -20.53 0.21
N ASP A 583 14.80 -20.06 -0.84
CA ASP A 583 15.35 -20.06 -2.21
C ASP A 583 16.14 -18.79 -2.59
N VAL A 584 16.23 -17.79 -1.71
CA VAL A 584 16.88 -16.51 -2.02
C VAL A 584 18.36 -16.65 -2.32
N PRO A 585 19.19 -17.37 -1.54
CA PRO A 585 20.60 -17.51 -1.86
C PRO A 585 20.83 -18.17 -3.24
N ARG A 586 20.03 -19.19 -3.56
CA ARG A 586 20.06 -19.87 -4.86
C ARG A 586 19.65 -18.93 -5.99
N THR A 587 18.56 -18.19 -5.81
CA THR A 587 18.05 -17.24 -6.80
C THR A 587 19.07 -16.12 -7.07
N LEU A 588 19.69 -15.57 -6.04
CA LEU A 588 20.74 -14.54 -6.19
C LEU A 588 21.97 -15.09 -6.93
N ALA A 589 22.38 -16.34 -6.65
CA ALA A 589 23.46 -16.98 -7.37
C ALA A 589 23.13 -17.18 -8.86
N MET A 590 21.89 -17.59 -9.18
CA MET A 590 21.42 -17.74 -10.57
C MET A 590 21.33 -16.41 -11.29
N LEU A 591 20.83 -15.35 -10.66
CA LEU A 591 20.79 -14.01 -11.25
C LEU A 591 22.21 -13.50 -11.54
N LYS A 592 23.14 -13.70 -10.60
CA LYS A 592 24.55 -13.33 -10.78
C LYS A 592 25.20 -14.10 -11.93
N ALA A 593 24.94 -15.40 -12.05
CA ALA A 593 25.40 -16.23 -13.15
C ALA A 593 24.83 -15.78 -14.51
N ALA A 594 23.60 -15.28 -14.54
CA ALA A 594 22.97 -14.68 -15.73
C ALA A 594 23.47 -13.25 -16.03
N GLY A 595 24.42 -12.71 -15.26
CA GLY A 595 24.93 -11.34 -15.46
C GLY A 595 23.99 -10.23 -14.96
N ILE A 596 22.95 -10.59 -14.22
CA ILE A 596 21.97 -9.65 -13.65
C ILE A 596 22.43 -9.25 -12.26
N LYS A 597 22.48 -7.93 -11.99
CA LYS A 597 22.89 -7.38 -10.70
C LYS A 597 21.65 -7.18 -9.80
N PRO A 598 21.49 -7.97 -8.72
CA PRO A 598 20.48 -7.70 -7.74
C PRO A 598 20.84 -6.46 -6.92
N SER A 599 19.91 -5.57 -6.74
CA SER A 599 20.03 -4.38 -5.89
C SER A 599 18.82 -4.30 -4.96
N GLN A 600 19.06 -3.85 -3.74
CA GLN A 600 18.03 -3.59 -2.77
C GLN A 600 17.64 -2.11 -2.88
N GLU A 601 16.36 -1.84 -3.06
CA GLU A 601 15.84 -0.48 -3.03
C GLU A 601 15.82 -0.02 -1.56
N LYS A 602 16.71 0.93 -1.21
CA LYS A 602 16.53 1.71 0.00
C LYS A 602 15.56 2.82 -0.36
N PHE A 603 14.35 2.76 0.14
CA PHE A 603 13.52 3.95 0.19
C PHE A 603 14.24 4.98 1.08
N LEU A 604 14.63 6.07 0.46
CA LEU A 604 15.11 7.27 1.13
C LEU A 604 13.92 8.04 1.71
#